data_13da28df051eea309605f96f7d715da6
#
_entry.id   13da28df051eea309605f96f7d715da6
#
_cell.length_a   1.000
_cell.length_b   1.000
_cell.length_c   1.000
_cell.angle_alpha   90.00
_cell.angle_beta   90.00
_cell.angle_gamma   90.00
#
_symmetry.space_group_name_H-M   'P 1'
#
loop_
_entity.id
_entity.type
_entity.pdbx_description
1 polymer ?
#
loop_
_entity_poly.entity_id
_entity_poly.type
_entity_poly.pdbx_seq_one_letter_code
_entity_poly.pdbx_strand_id
1 'polypeptide(L)'
;VKPALSSARRQGGGAGTASAAVTFGGNTTPPNILSTAEEFTVTALTITAGAFSSGTNNPQTATFGGYAGTQTAAVMMGGQPNPTVKTIEYNGSAFSDGGDLPSLAHYNAAGFGTQTAAAICGGITHPGGPTGYGPLKTTLEYDGSSWSEGGALSVEKYLHAAAGTQTAGLAFAGHVTPNVPALQDTSEEYNGSSWTTGGDMNTARRNVAGTGTQTAALACAGYSPGSSPDFPLANESYNGSSWTSNPNQNFIRSNAVASGPYS
;
A
#
# COMPACT_ATOMS: atom_id res chain seq x y z
N VAL A 1 15.32 -21.87 -1.29
CA VAL A 1 14.17 -21.40 -2.08
C VAL A 1 13.14 -20.90 -1.09
N LYS A 2 12.64 -19.66 -1.26
CA LYS A 2 11.54 -19.15 -0.42
C LYS A 2 10.23 -19.79 -0.90
N PRO A 3 9.26 -20.06 0.00
CA PRO A 3 7.98 -20.60 -0.40
C PRO A 3 7.21 -19.62 -1.30
N ALA A 4 6.41 -20.17 -2.19
CA ALA A 4 5.49 -19.38 -3.01
C ALA A 4 4.11 -19.28 -2.34
N LEU A 5 3.35 -18.27 -2.69
CA LEU A 5 1.93 -18.19 -2.33
C LEU A 5 1.17 -19.40 -2.89
N SER A 6 0.19 -19.91 -2.15
CA SER A 6 -0.68 -21.01 -2.60
C SER A 6 -1.53 -20.61 -3.81
N SER A 7 -1.86 -19.33 -3.90
CA SER A 7 -2.61 -18.75 -5.03
C SER A 7 -1.89 -17.56 -5.61
N ALA A 8 -1.62 -17.56 -6.91
CA ALA A 8 -1.10 -16.39 -7.61
C ALA A 8 -2.12 -15.25 -7.53
N ARG A 9 -1.71 -14.07 -7.11
CA ARG A 9 -2.58 -12.90 -6.94
C ARG A 9 -1.90 -11.61 -7.36
N ARG A 10 -2.69 -10.64 -7.79
CA ARG A 10 -2.29 -9.27 -8.09
C ARG A 10 -3.23 -8.28 -7.41
N GLN A 11 -2.77 -7.06 -7.16
CA GLN A 11 -3.58 -5.99 -6.57
C GLN A 11 -4.14 -6.34 -5.18
N GLY A 12 -3.48 -7.25 -4.46
CA GLY A 12 -3.74 -7.54 -3.05
C GLY A 12 -2.99 -6.59 -2.14
N GLY A 13 -3.29 -6.64 -0.86
CA GLY A 13 -2.57 -5.93 0.18
C GLY A 13 -1.65 -6.87 0.96
N GLY A 14 -0.74 -6.29 1.72
CA GLY A 14 0.12 -7.05 2.62
C GLY A 14 0.63 -6.20 3.76
N ALA A 15 0.90 -6.86 4.89
CA ALA A 15 1.45 -6.25 6.08
C ALA A 15 2.40 -7.25 6.78
N GLY A 16 3.37 -6.72 7.52
CA GLY A 16 4.28 -7.58 8.30
C GLY A 16 5.76 -7.27 8.05
N THR A 17 6.60 -8.21 8.46
CA THR A 17 8.06 -8.14 8.37
C THR A 17 8.61 -9.25 7.47
N ALA A 18 9.93 -9.25 7.22
CA ALA A 18 10.61 -10.33 6.47
C ALA A 18 10.52 -11.71 7.13
N SER A 19 10.21 -11.78 8.42
CA SER A 19 10.06 -13.02 9.19
C SER A 19 8.60 -13.40 9.48
N ALA A 20 7.67 -12.44 9.39
CA ALA A 20 6.25 -12.67 9.64
C ALA A 20 5.42 -11.66 8.86
N ALA A 21 4.69 -12.10 7.86
CA ALA A 21 3.87 -11.27 7.00
C ALA A 21 2.53 -11.93 6.70
N VAL A 22 1.55 -11.10 6.37
CA VAL A 22 0.25 -11.54 5.83
C VAL A 22 0.00 -10.85 4.49
N THR A 23 -0.59 -11.57 3.55
CA THR A 23 -1.17 -11.00 2.33
C THR A 23 -2.64 -11.34 2.26
N PHE A 24 -3.46 -10.44 1.76
CA PHE A 24 -4.90 -10.63 1.67
C PHE A 24 -5.51 -9.97 0.44
N GLY A 25 -6.65 -10.49 -0.01
CA GLY A 25 -7.38 -10.00 -1.17
C GLY A 25 -6.64 -10.15 -2.49
N GLY A 26 -6.90 -9.23 -3.42
CA GLY A 26 -6.37 -9.23 -4.77
C GLY A 26 -7.22 -10.00 -5.77
N ASN A 27 -6.70 -10.22 -6.98
CA ASN A 27 -7.36 -11.04 -7.99
C ASN A 27 -6.38 -11.99 -8.70
N THR A 28 -6.88 -13.11 -9.20
CA THR A 28 -6.09 -14.11 -9.94
C THR A 28 -6.13 -13.84 -11.45
N THR A 29 -7.32 -13.70 -12.00
CA THR A 29 -7.63 -13.32 -13.38
C THR A 29 -8.97 -12.61 -13.37
N PRO A 30 -9.15 -11.48 -14.05
CA PRO A 30 -10.47 -10.84 -14.07
C PRO A 30 -11.56 -11.80 -14.56
N PRO A 31 -12.74 -11.84 -13.90
CA PRO A 31 -13.21 -10.95 -12.82
C PRO A 31 -13.05 -11.53 -11.39
N ASN A 32 -12.21 -12.53 -11.14
CA ASN A 32 -12.17 -13.23 -9.86
C ASN A 32 -11.41 -12.44 -8.79
N ILE A 33 -12.16 -11.82 -7.89
CA ILE A 33 -11.64 -11.13 -6.71
C ILE A 33 -11.52 -12.13 -5.56
N LEU A 34 -10.39 -12.11 -4.86
CA LEU A 34 -10.10 -13.02 -3.76
C LEU A 34 -10.47 -12.41 -2.41
N SER A 35 -11.11 -13.21 -1.56
CA SER A 35 -11.32 -12.91 -0.13
C SER A 35 -10.29 -13.60 0.77
N THR A 36 -9.38 -14.38 0.20
CA THR A 36 -8.42 -15.20 0.95
C THR A 36 -7.26 -14.38 1.49
N ALA A 37 -6.79 -14.74 2.69
CA ALA A 37 -5.53 -14.29 3.25
C ALA A 37 -4.54 -15.45 3.32
N GLU A 38 -3.26 -15.14 3.22
CA GLU A 38 -2.17 -16.10 3.41
C GLU A 38 -1.12 -15.49 4.33
N GLU A 39 -0.66 -16.26 5.30
CA GLU A 39 0.35 -15.85 6.27
C GLU A 39 1.70 -16.46 5.95
N PHE A 40 2.74 -15.66 6.08
CA PHE A 40 4.13 -16.09 6.02
C PHE A 40 4.76 -15.97 7.41
N THR A 41 5.31 -17.07 7.90
CA THR A 41 6.04 -17.09 9.17
C THR A 41 7.35 -17.85 9.01
N VAL A 42 8.44 -17.26 9.51
CA VAL A 42 9.73 -17.94 9.66
C VAL A 42 9.90 -18.30 11.12
N THR A 43 9.81 -19.58 11.44
CA THR A 43 10.01 -20.10 12.80
C THR A 43 11.44 -20.52 13.01
N ALA A 44 12.16 -19.82 13.90
CA ALA A 44 13.50 -20.08 14.43
C ALA A 44 14.74 -19.77 13.56
N LEU A 45 15.88 -19.56 14.23
CA LEU A 45 17.23 -19.29 13.72
C LEU A 45 17.88 -20.44 12.90
N THR A 46 17.26 -21.58 12.79
CA THR A 46 17.55 -22.56 11.75
C THR A 46 16.76 -22.13 10.52
N ILE A 47 17.42 -22.01 9.38
CA ILE A 47 16.81 -21.70 8.07
C ILE A 47 15.89 -22.87 7.68
N THR A 48 14.79 -23.01 8.38
CA THR A 48 13.66 -23.82 7.94
C THR A 48 12.92 -22.95 6.94
N ALA A 49 12.69 -23.46 5.74
CA ALA A 49 11.92 -22.73 4.74
C ALA A 49 10.58 -22.31 5.34
N GLY A 50 10.33 -21.00 5.41
CA GLY A 50 9.01 -20.50 5.79
C GLY A 50 7.96 -21.04 4.82
N ALA A 51 6.75 -21.28 5.30
CA ALA A 51 5.65 -21.76 4.49
C ALA A 51 4.48 -20.76 4.54
N PHE A 52 3.78 -20.59 3.43
CA PHE A 52 2.46 -19.97 3.44
C PHE A 52 1.43 -21.02 3.85
N SER A 53 0.55 -20.64 4.77
CA SER A 53 -0.61 -21.44 5.16
C SER A 53 -1.89 -20.64 4.86
N SER A 54 -3.01 -21.33 4.69
CA SER A 54 -4.30 -20.68 4.54
C SER A 54 -4.69 -20.01 5.86
N GLY A 55 -5.02 -18.73 5.79
CA GLY A 55 -5.61 -17.98 6.89
C GLY A 55 -7.13 -17.96 6.82
N THR A 56 -7.76 -17.27 7.75
CA THR A 56 -9.21 -17.01 7.71
C THR A 56 -9.53 -16.10 6.52
N ASN A 57 -10.66 -16.34 5.87
CA ASN A 57 -11.09 -15.50 4.75
C ASN A 57 -11.46 -14.10 5.22
N ASN A 58 -11.01 -13.09 4.47
CA ASN A 58 -11.49 -11.73 4.62
C ASN A 58 -13.01 -11.69 4.32
N PRO A 59 -13.84 -11.11 5.20
CA PRO A 59 -15.28 -11.00 4.98
C PRO A 59 -15.64 -10.11 3.77
N GLN A 60 -14.72 -9.26 3.35
CA GLN A 60 -14.88 -8.42 2.17
C GLN A 60 -13.97 -8.87 1.02
N THR A 61 -14.54 -8.99 -0.17
CA THR A 61 -13.78 -9.04 -1.40
C THR A 61 -13.38 -7.61 -1.78
N ALA A 62 -12.15 -7.20 -1.52
CA ALA A 62 -11.69 -5.86 -1.82
C ALA A 62 -10.34 -5.85 -2.53
N THR A 63 -10.19 -4.89 -3.43
CA THR A 63 -8.95 -4.56 -4.13
C THR A 63 -8.75 -3.04 -4.09
N PHE A 64 -7.52 -2.59 -4.28
CA PHE A 64 -7.18 -1.16 -4.38
C PHE A 64 -7.46 -0.31 -3.13
N GLY A 65 -7.60 -0.93 -1.95
CA GLY A 65 -7.67 -0.24 -0.67
C GLY A 65 -6.28 0.13 -0.14
N GLY A 66 -6.26 0.91 0.95
CA GLY A 66 -5.07 1.11 1.78
C GLY A 66 -4.87 -0.08 2.73
N TYR A 67 -3.62 -0.35 3.09
CA TYR A 67 -3.28 -1.46 3.98
C TYR A 67 -2.17 -1.02 4.94
N ALA A 68 -2.25 -1.45 6.20
CA ALA A 68 -1.23 -1.17 7.21
C ALA A 68 -1.15 -2.29 8.26
N GLY A 69 -0.11 -2.27 9.08
CA GLY A 69 0.05 -3.16 10.23
C GLY A 69 1.03 -4.31 10.03
N THR A 70 0.81 -5.36 10.81
CA THR A 70 1.66 -6.56 10.87
C THR A 70 0.84 -7.83 10.59
N GLN A 71 1.49 -8.98 10.52
CA GLN A 71 0.82 -10.28 10.34
C GLN A 71 -0.27 -10.56 11.39
N THR A 72 -0.06 -10.15 12.63
CA THR A 72 -0.97 -10.42 13.75
C THR A 72 -1.84 -9.22 14.13
N ALA A 73 -1.68 -8.09 13.45
CA ALA A 73 -2.44 -6.86 13.69
C ALA A 73 -2.42 -6.01 12.41
N ALA A 74 -3.28 -6.34 11.44
CA ALA A 74 -3.36 -5.66 10.16
C ALA A 74 -4.72 -4.94 10.00
N VAL A 75 -4.73 -3.92 9.15
CA VAL A 75 -5.94 -3.19 8.80
C VAL A 75 -6.01 -2.99 7.29
N MET A 76 -7.21 -3.17 6.73
CA MET A 76 -7.57 -2.85 5.36
C MET A 76 -8.60 -1.71 5.36
N MET A 77 -8.41 -0.73 4.50
CA MET A 77 -9.12 0.54 4.51
C MET A 77 -9.68 0.85 3.12
N GLY A 78 -10.98 0.91 2.96
CA GLY A 78 -11.64 1.22 1.68
C GLY A 78 -11.44 0.18 0.58
N GLY A 79 -11.44 0.59 -0.68
CA GLY A 79 -11.24 -0.26 -1.86
C GLY A 79 -12.50 -0.51 -2.69
N GLN A 80 -12.46 -1.54 -3.57
CA GLN A 80 -13.55 -1.94 -4.50
C GLN A 80 -13.94 -3.42 -4.25
N PRO A 81 -15.10 -3.97 -4.77
CA PRO A 81 -15.83 -3.60 -6.00
C PRO A 81 -16.93 -2.55 -5.83
N ASN A 82 -17.49 -2.41 -4.67
CA ASN A 82 -18.32 -1.23 -4.35
C ASN A 82 -17.43 -0.27 -3.59
N PRO A 83 -17.48 1.05 -3.88
CA PRO A 83 -16.76 2.00 -3.06
C PRO A 83 -17.19 1.73 -1.63
N THR A 84 -16.27 1.18 -0.85
CA THR A 84 -16.55 0.81 0.52
C THR A 84 -15.89 1.81 1.45
N VAL A 85 -16.65 2.23 2.44
CA VAL A 85 -16.12 2.98 3.59
C VAL A 85 -15.56 2.04 4.66
N LYS A 86 -15.62 0.72 4.44
CA LYS A 86 -15.28 -0.26 5.45
C LYS A 86 -13.80 -0.23 5.81
N THR A 87 -13.57 -0.33 7.10
CA THR A 87 -12.28 -0.69 7.68
C THR A 87 -12.41 -2.11 8.22
N ILE A 88 -11.49 -2.98 7.84
CA ILE A 88 -11.45 -4.37 8.28
C ILE A 88 -10.14 -4.61 9.02
N GLU A 89 -10.25 -5.08 10.25
CA GLU A 89 -9.13 -5.41 11.11
C GLU A 89 -8.85 -6.91 11.13
N TYR A 90 -7.59 -7.29 11.22
CA TYR A 90 -7.14 -8.68 11.37
C TYR A 90 -6.26 -8.83 12.61
N ASN A 91 -6.61 -9.74 13.49
CA ASN A 91 -5.91 -9.96 14.75
C ASN A 91 -4.92 -11.16 14.75
N GLY A 92 -4.55 -11.66 13.58
CA GLY A 92 -3.71 -12.86 13.42
C GLY A 92 -4.49 -14.16 13.29
N SER A 93 -5.81 -14.14 13.53
CA SER A 93 -6.65 -15.35 13.43
C SER A 93 -8.04 -15.07 12.83
N ALA A 94 -8.58 -13.88 13.03
CA ALA A 94 -9.92 -13.51 12.59
C ALA A 94 -9.97 -12.07 12.11
N PHE A 95 -10.94 -11.78 11.25
CA PHE A 95 -11.29 -10.43 10.80
C PHE A 95 -12.46 -9.89 11.60
N SER A 96 -12.46 -8.58 11.83
CA SER A 96 -13.56 -7.82 12.44
C SER A 96 -13.73 -6.48 11.73
N ASP A 97 -14.92 -5.91 11.80
CA ASP A 97 -15.17 -4.56 11.31
C ASP A 97 -14.55 -3.54 12.30
N GLY A 98 -13.82 -2.56 11.76
CA GLY A 98 -13.40 -1.33 12.43
C GLY A 98 -14.36 -0.18 12.14
N GLY A 99 -14.00 1.04 12.55
CA GLY A 99 -14.77 2.25 12.24
C GLY A 99 -14.77 2.57 10.77
N ASP A 100 -15.92 2.91 10.20
CA ASP A 100 -16.06 3.23 8.78
C ASP A 100 -15.35 4.54 8.41
N LEU A 101 -14.74 4.61 7.24
CA LEU A 101 -14.21 5.85 6.65
C LEU A 101 -15.33 6.90 6.50
N PRO A 102 -15.05 8.18 6.73
CA PRO A 102 -16.08 9.24 6.68
C PRO A 102 -16.59 9.51 5.25
N SER A 103 -15.94 9.00 4.23
CA SER A 103 -16.35 9.17 2.84
C SER A 103 -16.02 7.96 1.97
N LEU A 104 -16.74 7.80 0.85
CA LEU A 104 -16.54 6.75 -0.17
C LEU A 104 -15.27 6.94 -1.03
N ALA A 105 -14.48 7.93 -0.74
CA ALA A 105 -13.22 8.19 -1.40
C ALA A 105 -12.15 7.20 -0.92
N HIS A 106 -10.98 7.19 -1.53
CA HIS A 106 -9.83 6.35 -1.24
C HIS A 106 -9.77 5.00 -1.96
N TYR A 107 -10.11 5.05 -3.24
CA TYR A 107 -9.77 4.00 -4.19
C TYR A 107 -8.36 4.28 -4.78
N ASN A 108 -7.51 3.27 -4.91
CA ASN A 108 -6.10 3.43 -5.29
C ASN A 108 -5.29 4.38 -4.37
N ALA A 109 -5.66 4.44 -3.11
CA ALA A 109 -4.96 5.19 -2.08
C ALA A 109 -3.81 4.36 -1.48
N ALA A 110 -2.90 5.02 -0.79
CA ALA A 110 -1.84 4.35 -0.04
C ALA A 110 -2.12 4.38 1.46
N GLY A 111 -1.89 3.23 2.12
CA GLY A 111 -2.01 3.08 3.56
C GLY A 111 -0.64 2.87 4.22
N PHE A 112 -0.49 3.33 5.45
CA PHE A 112 0.72 3.18 6.26
C PHE A 112 0.39 3.22 7.76
N GLY A 113 1.35 2.81 8.60
CA GLY A 113 1.18 2.78 10.06
C GLY A 113 0.93 1.40 10.63
N THR A 114 0.20 1.33 11.74
CA THR A 114 -0.18 0.10 12.46
C THR A 114 -1.70 -0.09 12.41
N GLN A 115 -2.20 -1.24 12.89
CA GLN A 115 -3.65 -1.47 12.97
C GLN A 115 -4.38 -0.41 13.79
N THR A 116 -3.82 0.03 14.91
CA THR A 116 -4.44 0.98 15.86
C THR A 116 -3.94 2.42 15.68
N ALA A 117 -3.06 2.67 14.73
CA ALA A 117 -2.56 3.99 14.37
C ALA A 117 -2.18 3.96 12.88
N ALA A 118 -3.20 3.83 12.03
CA ALA A 118 -3.05 3.80 10.58
C ALA A 118 -3.39 5.15 9.95
N ALA A 119 -2.85 5.37 8.76
CA ALA A 119 -3.29 6.47 7.91
C ALA A 119 -3.51 5.97 6.49
N ILE A 120 -4.43 6.62 5.79
CA ILE A 120 -4.65 6.46 4.35
C ILE A 120 -4.58 7.83 3.70
N CYS A 121 -3.86 7.97 2.60
CA CYS A 121 -3.71 9.26 1.92
C CYS A 121 -3.95 9.14 0.42
N GLY A 122 -4.38 10.24 -0.20
CA GLY A 122 -4.63 10.33 -1.62
C GLY A 122 -5.70 9.37 -2.12
N GLY A 123 -5.49 8.81 -3.30
CA GLY A 123 -6.47 7.98 -3.98
C GLY A 123 -7.34 8.76 -4.95
N ILE A 124 -8.40 8.14 -5.43
CA ILE A 124 -9.40 8.78 -6.29
C ILE A 124 -10.81 8.53 -5.77
N THR A 125 -11.72 9.44 -6.07
CA THR A 125 -13.16 9.22 -5.89
C THR A 125 -13.66 8.22 -6.93
N HIS A 126 -14.62 7.37 -6.55
CA HIS A 126 -15.22 6.42 -7.47
C HIS A 126 -16.20 7.13 -8.44
N PRO A 127 -16.34 6.67 -9.71
CA PRO A 127 -17.22 7.29 -10.71
C PRO A 127 -18.70 7.44 -10.31
N GLY A 128 -19.16 6.67 -9.34
CA GLY A 128 -20.53 6.76 -8.78
C GLY A 128 -20.67 7.67 -7.55
N GLY A 129 -19.59 8.31 -7.13
CA GLY A 129 -19.60 9.23 -5.99
C GLY A 129 -20.16 10.61 -6.35
N PRO A 130 -20.58 11.40 -5.34
CA PRO A 130 -21.24 12.70 -5.56
C PRO A 130 -20.34 13.77 -6.20
N THR A 131 -19.03 13.58 -6.22
CA THR A 131 -18.04 14.54 -6.73
C THR A 131 -17.42 14.15 -8.09
N GLY A 132 -17.85 13.00 -8.68
CA GLY A 132 -17.28 12.50 -9.93
C GLY A 132 -15.90 11.85 -9.75
N TYR A 133 -15.19 11.65 -10.87
CA TYR A 133 -13.86 11.04 -10.90
C TYR A 133 -12.80 12.12 -10.64
N GLY A 134 -12.11 12.05 -9.52
CA GLY A 134 -11.03 12.99 -9.23
C GLY A 134 -10.01 12.45 -8.24
N PRO A 135 -8.72 12.73 -8.46
CA PRO A 135 -7.69 12.38 -7.49
C PRO A 135 -7.85 13.21 -6.22
N LEU A 136 -7.35 12.67 -5.12
CA LEU A 136 -7.49 13.23 -3.78
C LEU A 136 -6.12 13.61 -3.23
N LYS A 137 -6.14 14.56 -2.30
CA LYS A 137 -5.02 14.91 -1.43
C LYS A 137 -5.33 14.75 0.05
N THR A 138 -6.53 14.27 0.39
CA THR A 138 -6.93 14.04 1.76
C THR A 138 -6.08 12.96 2.43
N THR A 139 -5.79 13.14 3.71
CA THR A 139 -5.26 12.11 4.60
C THR A 139 -6.29 11.87 5.68
N LEU A 140 -6.55 10.61 5.97
CA LEU A 140 -7.39 10.21 7.10
C LEU A 140 -6.55 9.37 8.05
N GLU A 141 -6.75 9.58 9.34
CA GLU A 141 -6.05 8.92 10.44
C GLU A 141 -6.99 8.05 11.24
N TYR A 142 -6.56 6.83 11.53
CA TYR A 142 -7.29 5.83 12.30
C TYR A 142 -6.67 5.64 13.68
N ASP A 143 -7.48 5.69 14.73
CA ASP A 143 -7.04 5.50 16.12
C ASP A 143 -7.30 4.08 16.68
N GLY A 144 -7.67 3.13 15.81
CA GLY A 144 -8.08 1.77 16.18
C GLY A 144 -9.60 1.63 16.39
N SER A 145 -10.37 2.71 16.23
CA SER A 145 -11.84 2.68 16.37
C SER A 145 -12.56 3.66 15.44
N SER A 146 -11.96 4.80 15.17
CA SER A 146 -12.57 5.89 14.40
C SER A 146 -11.55 6.62 13.53
N TRP A 147 -12.06 7.35 12.56
CA TRP A 147 -11.27 8.15 11.62
C TRP A 147 -11.39 9.64 11.89
N SER A 148 -10.29 10.35 11.74
CA SER A 148 -10.19 11.81 11.74
C SER A 148 -9.44 12.31 10.52
N GLU A 149 -9.64 13.58 10.15
CA GLU A 149 -8.86 14.21 9.08
C GLU A 149 -7.49 14.59 9.57
N GLY A 150 -6.45 14.21 8.80
CA GLY A 150 -5.08 14.68 8.93
C GLY A 150 -4.77 15.79 7.93
N GLY A 151 -3.50 16.22 7.88
CA GLY A 151 -3.02 17.19 6.91
C GLY A 151 -3.11 16.69 5.48
N ALA A 152 -3.52 17.54 4.54
CA ALA A 152 -3.62 17.17 3.13
C ALA A 152 -2.24 17.13 2.44
N LEU A 153 -2.04 16.19 1.50
CA LEU A 153 -0.92 16.20 0.56
C LEU A 153 -0.86 17.54 -0.19
N SER A 154 0.31 17.96 -0.59
CA SER A 154 0.48 19.19 -1.40
C SER A 154 -0.10 19.01 -2.80
N VAL A 155 0.02 17.80 -3.35
CA VAL A 155 -0.47 17.41 -4.67
C VAL A 155 -1.38 16.19 -4.55
N GLU A 156 -2.54 16.27 -5.20
CA GLU A 156 -3.43 15.12 -5.33
C GLU A 156 -2.75 13.98 -6.08
N LYS A 157 -2.83 12.76 -5.57
CA LYS A 157 -2.22 11.59 -6.22
C LYS A 157 -2.94 10.29 -5.90
N TYR A 158 -2.84 9.34 -6.82
CA TYR A 158 -3.34 7.98 -6.67
C TYR A 158 -2.38 6.97 -7.32
N LEU A 159 -2.55 5.68 -7.07
CA LEU A 159 -1.61 4.63 -7.50
C LEU A 159 -0.17 4.89 -7.03
N HIS A 160 -0.04 5.60 -5.93
CA HIS A 160 1.21 5.90 -5.25
C HIS A 160 1.46 4.85 -4.15
N ALA A 161 2.64 4.88 -3.56
CA ALA A 161 2.99 4.07 -2.41
C ALA A 161 3.18 4.95 -1.17
N ALA A 162 3.08 4.32 0.00
CA ALA A 162 3.43 4.94 1.26
C ALA A 162 4.19 3.96 2.17
N ALA A 163 4.92 4.53 3.12
CA ALA A 163 5.68 3.80 4.15
C ALA A 163 5.72 4.61 5.44
N GLY A 164 6.08 3.97 6.54
CA GLY A 164 6.28 4.63 7.83
C GLY A 164 5.16 4.42 8.83
N THR A 165 5.06 5.33 9.80
CA THR A 165 4.05 5.33 10.86
C THR A 165 3.10 6.51 10.67
N GLN A 166 1.94 6.50 11.34
CA GLN A 166 0.95 7.58 11.29
C GLN A 166 1.56 8.96 11.61
N THR A 167 2.57 9.02 12.49
CA THR A 167 3.25 10.27 12.86
C THR A 167 4.58 10.52 12.15
N ALA A 168 5.02 9.61 11.29
CA ALA A 168 6.22 9.72 10.47
C ALA A 168 6.03 8.89 9.20
N GLY A 169 5.23 9.42 8.28
CA GLY A 169 4.85 8.79 7.01
C GLY A 169 5.62 9.34 5.82
N LEU A 170 5.72 8.54 4.77
CA LEU A 170 6.28 8.94 3.47
C LEU A 170 5.32 8.47 2.37
N ALA A 171 4.89 9.39 1.50
CA ALA A 171 4.13 9.10 0.29
C ALA A 171 4.98 9.43 -0.94
N PHE A 172 5.04 8.55 -1.92
CA PHE A 172 5.93 8.71 -3.08
C PHE A 172 5.38 8.08 -4.35
N ALA A 173 5.88 8.54 -5.50
CA ALA A 173 5.41 8.10 -6.82
C ALA A 173 3.94 8.48 -7.09
N GLY A 174 3.30 7.77 -8.02
CA GLY A 174 1.88 7.88 -8.29
C GLY A 174 1.52 8.59 -9.59
N HIS A 175 0.28 9.01 -9.66
CA HIS A 175 -0.32 9.67 -10.83
C HIS A 175 -1.24 10.82 -10.37
N VAL A 176 -1.21 11.96 -11.05
CA VAL A 176 -1.94 13.17 -10.60
C VAL A 176 -3.30 13.37 -11.26
N THR A 177 -3.50 13.04 -12.52
CA THR A 177 -4.79 13.24 -13.18
C THR A 177 -5.21 12.06 -14.04
N PRO A 178 -6.52 11.77 -14.16
CA PRO A 178 -6.99 10.69 -15.03
C PRO A 178 -6.78 10.98 -16.54
N ASN A 179 -6.64 12.25 -16.93
CA ASN A 179 -6.64 12.66 -18.34
C ASN A 179 -5.28 13.09 -18.89
N VAL A 180 -4.28 13.26 -18.05
CA VAL A 180 -2.91 13.60 -18.46
C VAL A 180 -1.99 12.56 -17.84
N PRO A 181 -1.14 11.87 -18.63
CA PRO A 181 -0.22 10.87 -18.09
C PRO A 181 0.91 11.56 -17.31
N ALA A 182 0.56 12.15 -16.18
CA ALA A 182 1.48 12.82 -15.28
C ALA A 182 1.91 11.86 -14.17
N LEU A 183 2.83 10.94 -14.50
CA LEU A 183 3.51 10.14 -13.49
C LEU A 183 4.31 11.04 -12.56
N GLN A 184 4.36 10.67 -11.29
CA GLN A 184 5.07 11.41 -10.28
C GLN A 184 6.34 10.67 -9.85
N ASP A 185 7.39 11.44 -9.67
CA ASP A 185 8.62 11.09 -8.97
C ASP A 185 8.68 11.73 -7.57
N THR A 186 7.77 12.66 -7.27
CA THR A 186 7.74 13.41 -6.02
C THR A 186 7.47 12.52 -4.81
N SER A 187 8.10 12.87 -3.69
CA SER A 187 7.75 12.33 -2.37
C SER A 187 7.38 13.43 -1.39
N GLU A 188 6.57 13.07 -0.41
CA GLU A 188 6.12 13.95 0.66
C GLU A 188 6.24 13.22 2.00
N GLU A 189 6.69 13.94 3.02
CA GLU A 189 6.90 13.45 4.38
C GLU A 189 5.83 13.96 5.31
N TYR A 190 5.22 13.06 6.09
CA TYR A 190 4.18 13.35 7.05
C TYR A 190 4.73 13.35 8.48
N ASN A 191 4.37 14.36 9.27
CA ASN A 191 4.80 14.50 10.66
C ASN A 191 3.69 14.20 11.69
N GLY A 192 2.56 13.64 11.27
CA GLY A 192 1.38 13.41 12.09
C GLY A 192 0.36 14.55 12.05
N SER A 193 0.64 15.64 11.31
CA SER A 193 -0.30 16.76 11.16
C SER A 193 -0.23 17.46 9.80
N SER A 194 0.91 17.41 9.13
CA SER A 194 1.12 18.07 7.85
C SER A 194 2.14 17.32 6.99
N TRP A 195 2.02 17.51 5.68
CA TRP A 195 2.97 17.01 4.69
C TRP A 195 3.97 18.07 4.28
N THR A 196 5.21 17.68 4.08
CA THR A 196 6.30 18.52 3.55
C THR A 196 6.96 17.80 2.39
N THR A 197 7.46 18.55 1.42
CA THR A 197 8.16 17.98 0.25
C THR A 197 9.43 17.27 0.69
N GLY A 198 9.58 16.00 0.28
CA GLY A 198 10.81 15.21 0.39
C GLY A 198 11.64 15.26 -0.90
N GLY A 199 12.69 14.45 -0.98
CA GLY A 199 13.50 14.32 -2.20
C GLY A 199 12.74 13.54 -3.28
N ASP A 200 12.92 13.90 -4.55
CA ASP A 200 12.30 13.24 -5.68
C ASP A 200 12.97 11.89 -6.00
N MET A 201 12.17 10.93 -6.48
CA MET A 201 12.66 9.66 -7.01
C MET A 201 13.41 9.88 -8.33
N ASN A 202 14.31 8.97 -8.67
CA ASN A 202 15.05 9.04 -9.94
C ASN A 202 14.18 8.68 -11.16
N THR A 203 13.05 8.00 -10.94
CA THR A 203 12.16 7.58 -12.02
C THR A 203 10.70 7.79 -11.63
N ALA A 204 9.98 8.61 -12.39
CA ALA A 204 8.55 8.81 -12.24
C ALA A 204 7.79 7.51 -12.54
N ARG A 205 6.98 7.02 -11.60
CA ARG A 205 6.27 5.73 -11.68
C ARG A 205 4.96 5.74 -10.94
N ARG A 206 4.04 4.86 -11.33
CA ARG A 206 2.83 4.53 -10.58
C ARG A 206 2.76 3.03 -10.30
N ASN A 207 1.82 2.58 -9.47
CA ASN A 207 1.66 1.17 -9.08
C ASN A 207 2.95 0.60 -8.47
N VAL A 208 3.64 1.42 -7.72
CA VAL A 208 4.90 1.09 -7.03
C VAL A 208 4.57 0.34 -5.75
N ALA A 209 5.35 -0.68 -5.42
CA ALA A 209 5.35 -1.29 -4.11
C ALA A 209 6.28 -0.50 -3.17
N GLY A 210 5.76 -0.09 -2.02
CA GLY A 210 6.50 0.66 -1.00
C GLY A 210 6.55 -0.06 0.33
N THR A 211 7.68 0.06 1.04
CA THR A 211 7.85 -0.44 2.40
C THR A 211 8.95 0.33 3.14
N GLY A 212 9.00 0.18 4.44
CA GLY A 212 10.02 0.79 5.29
C GLY A 212 9.48 1.86 6.24
N THR A 213 10.35 2.81 6.56
CA THR A 213 10.03 3.96 7.41
C THR A 213 10.15 5.27 6.62
N GLN A 214 9.76 6.40 7.22
CA GLN A 214 9.93 7.72 6.59
C GLN A 214 11.38 8.01 6.19
N THR A 215 12.34 7.59 6.99
CA THR A 215 13.77 7.85 6.77
C THR A 215 14.55 6.68 6.17
N ALA A 216 13.89 5.55 5.94
CA ALA A 216 14.48 4.37 5.30
C ALA A 216 13.37 3.60 4.57
N ALA A 217 13.07 4.00 3.34
CA ALA A 217 12.04 3.38 2.52
C ALA A 217 12.62 2.73 1.27
N LEU A 218 11.91 1.76 0.75
CA LEU A 218 12.21 1.08 -0.51
C LEU A 218 11.02 1.19 -1.45
N ALA A 219 11.30 1.62 -2.69
CA ALA A 219 10.37 1.63 -3.81
C ALA A 219 10.77 0.56 -4.81
N CYS A 220 9.84 -0.37 -5.11
CA CYS A 220 10.10 -1.49 -6.01
C CYS A 220 9.12 -1.50 -7.17
N ALA A 221 9.60 -1.88 -8.35
CA ALA A 221 8.76 -2.09 -9.53
C ALA A 221 7.94 -0.85 -9.94
N GLY A 222 6.75 -1.08 -10.47
CA GLY A 222 5.84 -0.04 -10.91
C GLY A 222 5.66 -0.01 -12.41
N TYR A 223 5.04 1.07 -12.90
CA TYR A 223 4.79 1.32 -14.32
C TYR A 223 5.28 2.72 -14.70
N SER A 224 6.08 2.81 -15.77
CA SER A 224 6.61 4.05 -16.33
C SER A 224 6.58 3.94 -17.86
N PRO A 225 5.54 4.45 -18.55
CA PRO A 225 5.41 4.37 -19.99
C PRO A 225 6.57 5.13 -20.68
N GLY A 226 7.08 4.55 -21.75
CA GLY A 226 8.22 5.11 -22.49
C GLY A 226 9.60 4.72 -21.92
N SER A 227 9.65 4.03 -20.78
CA SER A 227 10.82 3.26 -20.39
C SER A 227 10.88 1.95 -21.20
N SER A 228 12.05 1.34 -21.31
CA SER A 228 12.17 0.03 -21.95
C SER A 228 12.77 -0.98 -20.97
N PRO A 229 11.96 -1.89 -20.42
CA PRO A 229 10.49 -2.08 -20.58
C PRO A 229 9.64 -1.03 -19.84
N ASP A 230 8.37 -0.84 -20.26
CA ASP A 230 7.40 0.05 -19.59
C ASP A 230 7.15 -0.31 -18.11
N PHE A 231 7.55 -1.48 -17.69
CA PHE A 231 7.58 -1.95 -16.31
C PHE A 231 9.04 -2.04 -15.85
N PRO A 232 9.62 -0.95 -15.34
CA PRO A 232 11.03 -0.94 -14.97
C PRO A 232 11.31 -1.97 -13.86
N LEU A 233 12.46 -2.61 -13.95
CA LEU A 233 13.00 -3.47 -12.89
C LEU A 233 13.54 -2.65 -11.72
N ALA A 234 13.42 -1.33 -11.78
CA ALA A 234 14.05 -0.37 -10.91
C ALA A 234 13.60 -0.52 -9.44
N ASN A 235 14.59 -0.49 -8.58
CA ASN A 235 14.42 -0.31 -7.14
C ASN A 235 15.11 0.97 -6.73
N GLU A 236 14.50 1.70 -5.82
CA GLU A 236 15.09 2.90 -5.24
C GLU A 236 14.90 2.88 -3.72
N SER A 237 15.92 3.32 -2.99
CA SER A 237 15.87 3.48 -1.53
C SER A 237 15.93 4.93 -1.13
N TYR A 238 15.15 5.30 -0.13
CA TYR A 238 15.10 6.62 0.49
C TYR A 238 15.86 6.62 1.80
N ASN A 239 16.64 7.66 2.06
CA ASN A 239 17.45 7.80 3.26
C ASN A 239 16.96 8.91 4.23
N GLY A 240 15.76 9.43 4.03
CA GLY A 240 15.21 10.57 4.77
C GLY A 240 15.46 11.92 4.10
N SER A 241 16.13 11.96 2.94
CA SER A 241 16.35 13.22 2.19
C SER A 241 16.43 13.02 0.68
N SER A 242 16.88 11.87 0.22
CA SER A 242 17.06 11.60 -1.22
C SER A 242 16.86 10.14 -1.55
N TRP A 243 16.52 9.88 -2.83
CA TRP A 243 16.40 8.54 -3.39
C TRP A 243 17.68 8.12 -4.11
N THR A 244 18.05 6.87 -3.94
CA THR A 244 19.20 6.23 -4.58
C THR A 244 18.75 4.99 -5.33
N SER A 245 19.17 4.86 -6.60
CA SER A 245 18.90 3.67 -7.40
C SER A 245 19.66 2.47 -6.87
N ASN A 246 18.97 1.36 -6.69
CA ASN A 246 19.50 0.08 -6.24
C ASN A 246 19.57 -0.91 -7.41
N PRO A 247 20.23 -2.08 -7.24
CA PRO A 247 20.24 -3.13 -8.26
C PRO A 247 18.81 -3.50 -8.69
N ASN A 248 18.64 -3.69 -9.99
CA ASN A 248 17.35 -4.06 -10.57
C ASN A 248 16.83 -5.41 -10.07
N GLN A 249 15.50 -5.55 -10.06
CA GLN A 249 14.85 -6.84 -9.81
C GLN A 249 15.15 -7.82 -10.97
N ASN A 250 15.07 -9.11 -10.67
CA ASN A 250 15.26 -10.16 -11.67
C ASN A 250 14.06 -10.37 -12.60
N PHE A 251 12.89 -9.84 -12.24
CA PHE A 251 11.64 -10.04 -12.98
C PHE A 251 10.81 -8.76 -13.01
N ILE A 252 10.17 -8.51 -14.16
CA ILE A 252 9.19 -7.43 -14.34
C ILE A 252 7.98 -7.68 -13.43
N ARG A 253 7.56 -6.65 -12.68
CA ARG A 253 6.37 -6.68 -11.82
C ARG A 253 5.65 -5.33 -11.87
N SER A 254 4.32 -5.38 -11.91
CA SER A 254 3.46 -4.23 -11.65
C SER A 254 2.45 -4.59 -10.57
N ASN A 255 1.91 -3.60 -9.89
CA ASN A 255 0.97 -3.80 -8.77
C ASN A 255 1.51 -4.80 -7.74
N ALA A 256 2.81 -4.76 -7.48
CA ALA A 256 3.45 -5.56 -6.45
C ALA A 256 3.09 -5.04 -5.06
N VAL A 257 3.24 -5.88 -4.06
CA VAL A 257 3.10 -5.50 -2.64
C VAL A 257 4.44 -5.71 -1.98
N ALA A 258 4.84 -4.76 -1.15
CA ALA A 258 6.01 -4.90 -0.30
C ALA A 258 5.58 -4.75 1.16
N SER A 259 6.23 -5.48 2.06
CA SER A 259 6.01 -5.37 3.49
C SER A 259 7.31 -5.66 4.24
N GLY A 260 7.44 -5.08 5.43
CA GLY A 260 8.58 -5.26 6.31
C GLY A 260 9.42 -3.99 6.45
N PRO A 261 10.25 -3.94 7.49
CA PRO A 261 11.20 -2.86 7.64
C PRO A 261 12.28 -2.95 6.56
N TYR A 262 12.66 -1.81 6.02
CA TYR A 262 13.86 -1.62 5.25
C TYR A 262 14.91 -0.96 6.16
N SER A 263 16.03 -1.61 6.37
CA SER A 263 17.14 -1.14 7.23
C SER A 263 18.46 -1.18 6.48
#